data_a8f22cd967050355ff2780f2109ef35c
#
_entry.id   a8f22cd967050355ff2780f2109ef35c
#
_cell.length_a   1.000
_cell.length_b   1.000
_cell.length_c   1.000
_cell.angle_alpha   90.00
_cell.angle_beta   90.00
_cell.angle_gamma   90.00
#
_symmetry.space_group_name_H-M   'P 1'
#
loop_
_entity.id
_entity.type
_entity.pdbx_description
1 polymer ?
#
loop_
_entity_poly.entity_id
_entity_poly.type
_entity_poly.pdbx_seq_one_letter_code
_entity_poly.pdbx_strand_id
1 'polypeptide(L)'
;MPGTEEALTDVRDRTRSTALPDWVAAVVTFLSSGAVLVLEIAGLRLIAPYVGITLQTNTAVIGFALAAIAVGAWMGGALADRTDPRRLIAPLLVAGGALVVAVLPLVRFAGSLLTGADAGSVLLLAAVAVVVPAALLSAVPPMVVKLQLASLAETGSVVGRLSGIGTLGGIAATFLTGFLLVAFFPTSGILVGTGLVTVLVGVAVGVLLRRRTGGVAGRVPPALLLLALAGSLLAWVAPSQCQAETAYHCARVVADPERDTGRVLVLDTLRHSYVDLADPTYLEFEYVRAIAAVTDATAPAGEPLSALHLGGGGATLPRYLAAVRPGTESLVIEVDPGVVEMDREQLGLAETDGLRVEVADARVGLGQEPAGERDLVVGDAFGGLSVPWQLTTVEALELADRALTDDGVYVANLIDHPPLDFVRAELATLRAVFPHVALLAPDAVLAGEDGGNVVVLASQQSLPLDAVGAALRDQDLTWQVASGERLDAFVGDAEVLTDDHAPVDQLLTPYAAPGS
;
A
#
# COMPACT_ATOMS: atom_id res chain seq x y z
N MET A 1 -23.18 43.80 -49.32
CA MET A 1 -23.31 43.88 -47.83
C MET A 1 -21.94 43.58 -47.19
N PRO A 2 -21.03 44.56 -47.07
CA PRO A 2 -19.69 44.34 -46.49
C PRO A 2 -19.65 44.44 -44.95
N GLY A 3 -20.71 44.85 -44.27
CA GLY A 3 -20.67 45.13 -42.83
C GLY A 3 -20.90 43.92 -41.89
N THR A 4 -21.35 42.78 -42.41
CA THR A 4 -21.62 41.59 -41.62
C THR A 4 -20.39 40.71 -41.38
N GLU A 5 -19.45 40.65 -42.29
CA GLU A 5 -18.19 39.88 -42.16
C GLU A 5 -17.19 40.59 -41.24
N GLU A 6 -17.11 41.92 -41.32
CA GLU A 6 -16.27 42.72 -40.41
C GLU A 6 -16.78 42.70 -38.96
N ALA A 7 -18.11 42.72 -38.75
CA ALA A 7 -18.71 42.60 -37.43
C ALA A 7 -18.51 41.19 -36.85
N LEU A 8 -18.53 40.14 -37.66
CA LEU A 8 -18.28 38.76 -37.23
C LEU A 8 -16.80 38.51 -36.92
N THR A 9 -15.88 39.13 -37.63
CA THR A 9 -14.43 39.07 -37.36
C THR A 9 -14.08 39.85 -36.10
N ASP A 10 -14.65 41.01 -35.85
CA ASP A 10 -14.42 41.80 -34.63
C ASP A 10 -14.99 41.10 -33.36
N VAL A 11 -16.12 40.43 -33.47
CA VAL A 11 -16.69 39.58 -32.38
C VAL A 11 -15.81 38.37 -32.13
N ARG A 12 -15.28 37.72 -33.16
CA ARG A 12 -14.35 36.57 -33.04
C ARG A 12 -13.03 36.97 -32.38
N ASP A 13 -12.47 38.12 -32.76
CA ASP A 13 -11.21 38.59 -32.18
C ASP A 13 -11.38 39.03 -30.71
N ARG A 14 -12.51 39.63 -30.35
CA ARG A 14 -12.83 39.97 -28.96
C ARG A 14 -13.07 38.73 -28.10
N THR A 15 -13.72 37.69 -28.60
CA THR A 15 -13.91 36.43 -27.89
C THR A 15 -12.60 35.65 -27.71
N ARG A 16 -11.71 35.62 -28.72
CA ARG A 16 -10.37 35.04 -28.60
C ARG A 16 -9.47 35.81 -27.63
N SER A 17 -9.56 37.13 -27.56
CA SER A 17 -8.72 37.92 -26.65
C SER A 17 -9.04 37.70 -25.17
N THR A 18 -10.25 37.20 -24.86
CA THR A 18 -10.73 36.94 -23.51
C THR A 18 -10.68 35.46 -23.10
N ALA A 19 -10.38 34.54 -24.00
CA ALA A 19 -10.18 33.14 -23.73
C ALA A 19 -8.82 32.89 -23.01
N LEU A 20 -8.69 31.75 -22.37
CA LEU A 20 -7.38 31.28 -21.88
C LEU A 20 -6.50 30.95 -23.10
N PRO A 21 -5.18 31.25 -23.05
CA PRO A 21 -4.26 30.70 -24.05
C PRO A 21 -4.35 29.19 -24.10
N ASP A 22 -4.24 28.60 -25.33
CA ASP A 22 -4.37 27.16 -25.51
C ASP A 22 -3.44 26.32 -24.61
N TRP A 23 -2.21 26.78 -24.44
CA TRP A 23 -1.27 26.11 -23.57
C TRP A 23 -1.66 26.19 -22.07
N VAL A 24 -2.26 27.31 -21.62
CA VAL A 24 -2.77 27.45 -20.25
C VAL A 24 -3.96 26.52 -20.04
N ALA A 25 -4.88 26.47 -21.01
CA ALA A 25 -6.01 25.54 -20.99
C ALA A 25 -5.54 24.08 -20.88
N ALA A 26 -4.53 23.73 -21.69
CA ALA A 26 -3.91 22.39 -21.64
C ALA A 26 -3.27 22.10 -20.29
N VAL A 27 -2.45 23.00 -19.75
CA VAL A 27 -1.79 22.84 -18.44
C VAL A 27 -2.80 22.72 -17.32
N VAL A 28 -3.82 23.58 -17.28
CA VAL A 28 -4.87 23.54 -16.25
C VAL A 28 -5.63 22.21 -16.29
N THR A 29 -6.02 21.74 -17.47
CA THR A 29 -6.73 20.46 -17.62
C THR A 29 -5.84 19.28 -17.24
N PHE A 30 -4.58 19.28 -17.69
CA PHE A 30 -3.60 18.25 -17.35
C PHE A 30 -3.39 18.15 -15.84
N LEU A 31 -3.09 19.28 -15.17
CA LEU A 31 -2.78 19.30 -13.74
C LEU A 31 -4.01 19.04 -12.87
N SER A 32 -5.20 19.57 -13.22
CA SER A 32 -6.40 19.31 -12.42
C SER A 32 -6.81 17.84 -12.48
N SER A 33 -6.73 17.20 -13.67
CA SER A 33 -6.99 15.76 -13.80
C SER A 33 -5.91 14.92 -13.13
N GLY A 34 -4.63 15.30 -13.28
CA GLY A 34 -3.52 14.61 -12.60
C GLY A 34 -3.61 14.68 -11.09
N ALA A 35 -3.96 15.84 -10.52
CA ALA A 35 -4.08 16.02 -9.07
C ALA A 35 -5.14 15.09 -8.45
N VAL A 36 -6.21 14.74 -9.19
CA VAL A 36 -7.23 13.78 -8.72
C VAL A 36 -6.63 12.38 -8.58
N LEU A 37 -5.81 11.94 -9.54
CA LEU A 37 -5.18 10.61 -9.50
C LEU A 37 -4.06 10.54 -8.45
N VAL A 38 -3.29 11.63 -8.26
CA VAL A 38 -2.35 11.72 -7.12
C VAL A 38 -3.10 11.59 -5.80
N LEU A 39 -4.22 12.30 -5.64
CA LEU A 39 -5.05 12.25 -4.43
C LEU A 39 -5.62 10.85 -4.18
N GLU A 40 -6.05 10.13 -5.23
CA GLU A 40 -6.57 8.76 -5.13
C GLU A 40 -5.50 7.82 -4.57
N ILE A 41 -4.31 7.79 -5.16
CA ILE A 41 -3.22 6.91 -4.74
C ILE A 41 -2.70 7.29 -3.34
N ALA A 42 -2.43 8.59 -3.10
CA ALA A 42 -1.93 9.05 -1.81
C ALA A 42 -3.01 8.99 -0.72
N GLY A 43 -4.30 9.15 -1.09
CA GLY A 43 -5.43 9.04 -0.17
C GLY A 43 -5.60 7.62 0.37
N LEU A 44 -5.44 6.59 -0.47
CA LEU A 44 -5.44 5.20 -0.05
C LEU A 44 -4.36 4.94 1.01
N ARG A 45 -3.13 5.39 0.75
CA ARG A 45 -2.01 5.24 1.69
C ARG A 45 -2.21 6.03 2.98
N LEU A 46 -2.88 7.20 2.90
CA LEU A 46 -3.16 8.03 4.07
C LEU A 46 -4.16 7.37 5.04
N ILE A 47 -5.14 6.61 4.52
CA ILE A 47 -6.12 5.92 5.38
C ILE A 47 -5.66 4.54 5.85
N ALA A 48 -4.64 3.96 5.23
CA ALA A 48 -4.09 2.63 5.55
C ALA A 48 -3.78 2.43 7.05
N PRO A 49 -3.15 3.38 7.78
CA PRO A 49 -2.84 3.23 9.19
C PRO A 49 -4.05 3.11 10.12
N TYR A 50 -5.25 3.35 9.63
CA TYR A 50 -6.49 3.34 10.42
C TYR A 50 -7.38 2.15 10.10
N VAL A 51 -7.41 1.73 8.82
CA VAL A 51 -8.37 0.71 8.33
C VAL A 51 -7.70 -0.44 7.57
N GLY A 52 -6.39 -0.39 7.42
CA GLY A 52 -5.61 -1.38 6.66
C GLY A 52 -5.73 -1.22 5.14
N ILE A 53 -4.87 -1.93 4.40
CA ILE A 53 -4.92 -2.05 2.94
C ILE A 53 -5.54 -3.40 2.60
N THR A 54 -6.80 -3.37 2.18
CA THR A 54 -7.56 -4.54 1.75
C THR A 54 -8.20 -4.29 0.39
N LEU A 55 -8.69 -5.33 -0.27
CA LEU A 55 -9.48 -5.18 -1.50
C LEU A 55 -10.68 -4.25 -1.29
N GLN A 56 -11.33 -4.30 -0.12
CA GLN A 56 -12.45 -3.42 0.24
C GLN A 56 -12.03 -1.96 0.33
N THR A 57 -10.90 -1.66 0.98
CA THR A 57 -10.34 -0.31 1.10
C THR A 57 -9.99 0.25 -0.27
N ASN A 58 -9.30 -0.53 -1.10
CA ASN A 58 -8.96 -0.16 -2.48
C ASN A 58 -10.23 0.14 -3.30
N THR A 59 -11.22 -0.75 -3.25
CA THR A 59 -12.49 -0.59 -3.98
C THR A 59 -13.24 0.66 -3.52
N ALA A 60 -13.27 0.95 -2.23
CA ALA A 60 -13.95 2.13 -1.69
C ALA A 60 -13.30 3.43 -2.20
N VAL A 61 -11.97 3.55 -2.15
CA VAL A 61 -11.25 4.74 -2.61
C VAL A 61 -11.43 4.95 -4.12
N ILE A 62 -11.24 3.90 -4.92
CA ILE A 62 -11.44 3.96 -6.38
C ILE A 62 -12.89 4.32 -6.73
N GLY A 63 -13.85 3.65 -6.07
CA GLY A 63 -15.29 3.91 -6.30
C GLY A 63 -15.68 5.34 -5.97
N PHE A 64 -15.24 5.88 -4.84
CA PHE A 64 -15.48 7.28 -4.48
C PHE A 64 -14.76 8.27 -5.39
N ALA A 65 -13.53 7.98 -5.82
CA ALA A 65 -12.81 8.81 -6.77
C ALA A 65 -13.55 8.92 -8.10
N LEU A 66 -13.97 7.78 -8.67
CA LEU A 66 -14.74 7.75 -9.92
C LEU A 66 -16.10 8.45 -9.79
N ALA A 67 -16.81 8.25 -8.69
CA ALA A 67 -18.07 8.93 -8.42
C ALA A 67 -17.86 10.46 -8.30
N ALA A 68 -16.81 10.88 -7.59
CA ALA A 68 -16.44 12.30 -7.44
C ALA A 68 -16.07 12.94 -8.78
N ILE A 69 -15.31 12.23 -9.64
CA ILE A 69 -14.98 12.67 -11.00
C ILE A 69 -16.26 12.88 -11.82
N ALA A 70 -17.17 11.90 -11.81
CA ALA A 70 -18.40 11.96 -12.58
C ALA A 70 -19.31 13.13 -12.11
N VAL A 71 -19.55 13.23 -10.80
CA VAL A 71 -20.36 14.30 -10.20
C VAL A 71 -19.70 15.66 -10.43
N GLY A 72 -18.40 15.77 -10.21
CA GLY A 72 -17.64 17.00 -10.41
C GLY A 72 -17.70 17.49 -11.87
N ALA A 73 -17.49 16.61 -12.83
CA ALA A 73 -17.57 16.94 -14.25
C ALA A 73 -18.98 17.36 -14.66
N TRP A 74 -20.02 16.64 -14.18
CA TRP A 74 -21.42 17.01 -14.44
C TRP A 74 -21.78 18.37 -13.83
N MET A 75 -21.45 18.58 -12.56
CA MET A 75 -21.70 19.88 -11.88
C MET A 75 -20.91 21.01 -12.51
N GLY A 76 -19.65 20.77 -12.88
CA GLY A 76 -18.79 21.72 -13.55
C GLY A 76 -19.35 22.18 -14.90
N GLY A 77 -19.86 21.26 -15.71
CA GLY A 77 -20.56 21.54 -16.96
C GLY A 77 -21.84 22.34 -16.76
N ALA A 78 -22.71 21.89 -15.85
CA ALA A 78 -23.97 22.57 -15.54
C ALA A 78 -23.74 23.99 -14.97
N LEU A 79 -22.69 24.18 -14.15
CA LEU A 79 -22.33 25.48 -13.61
C LEU A 79 -21.71 26.41 -14.67
N ALA A 80 -20.93 25.85 -15.59
CA ALA A 80 -20.38 26.60 -16.71
C ALA A 80 -21.46 27.14 -17.66
N ASP A 81 -22.61 26.48 -17.76
CA ASP A 81 -23.75 26.97 -18.55
C ASP A 81 -24.53 28.11 -17.89
N ARG A 82 -24.49 28.19 -16.55
CA ARG A 82 -25.23 29.19 -15.76
C ARG A 82 -24.39 30.40 -15.35
N THR A 83 -23.08 30.22 -15.31
CA THR A 83 -22.17 31.25 -14.76
C THR A 83 -20.93 31.34 -15.67
N ASP A 84 -20.36 32.53 -15.81
CA ASP A 84 -19.13 32.72 -16.57
C ASP A 84 -17.97 31.90 -15.96
N PRO A 85 -17.43 30.89 -16.67
CA PRO A 85 -16.35 30.04 -16.17
C PRO A 85 -15.09 30.80 -15.75
N ARG A 86 -14.83 31.99 -16.31
CA ARG A 86 -13.70 32.85 -15.93
C ARG A 86 -13.73 33.26 -14.47
N ARG A 87 -14.92 33.30 -13.84
CA ARG A 87 -15.09 33.64 -12.44
C ARG A 87 -14.87 32.46 -11.50
N LEU A 88 -14.97 31.23 -12.02
CA LEU A 88 -15.02 30.01 -11.22
C LEU A 88 -13.75 29.18 -11.28
N ILE A 89 -13.05 29.12 -12.43
CA ILE A 89 -11.87 28.25 -12.61
C ILE A 89 -10.80 28.50 -11.53
N ALA A 90 -10.41 29.75 -11.30
CA ALA A 90 -9.38 30.07 -10.33
C ALA A 90 -9.82 29.74 -8.88
N PRO A 91 -11.03 30.15 -8.41
CA PRO A 91 -11.53 29.71 -7.09
C PRO A 91 -11.63 28.20 -6.93
N LEU A 92 -12.06 27.46 -7.94
CA LEU A 92 -12.17 25.99 -7.87
C LEU A 92 -10.82 25.30 -7.76
N LEU A 93 -9.83 25.74 -8.55
CA LEU A 93 -8.44 25.23 -8.43
C LEU A 93 -7.88 25.51 -7.03
N VAL A 94 -8.05 26.74 -6.52
CA VAL A 94 -7.55 27.09 -5.19
C VAL A 94 -8.30 26.33 -4.09
N ALA A 95 -9.63 26.21 -4.19
CA ALA A 95 -10.43 25.44 -3.24
C ALA A 95 -10.07 23.94 -3.27
N GLY A 96 -9.99 23.36 -4.48
CA GLY A 96 -9.59 21.97 -4.66
C GLY A 96 -8.20 21.70 -4.08
N GLY A 97 -7.20 22.52 -4.43
CA GLY A 97 -5.85 22.39 -3.89
C GLY A 97 -5.77 22.62 -2.37
N ALA A 98 -6.51 23.59 -1.83
CA ALA A 98 -6.61 23.81 -0.39
C ALA A 98 -7.22 22.60 0.35
N LEU A 99 -8.24 21.98 -0.26
CA LEU A 99 -8.86 20.78 0.30
C LEU A 99 -7.96 19.54 0.18
N VAL A 100 -7.18 19.40 -0.90
CA VAL A 100 -6.16 18.35 -0.98
C VAL A 100 -5.18 18.45 0.18
N VAL A 101 -4.71 19.65 0.53
CA VAL A 101 -3.89 19.86 1.74
C VAL A 101 -4.65 19.53 3.02
N ALA A 102 -5.93 19.97 3.12
CA ALA A 102 -6.74 19.76 4.31
C ALA A 102 -7.16 18.31 4.53
N VAL A 103 -7.13 17.46 3.48
CA VAL A 103 -7.36 16.01 3.62
C VAL A 103 -6.44 15.39 4.68
N LEU A 104 -5.18 15.79 4.71
CA LEU A 104 -4.19 15.23 5.64
C LEU A 104 -4.62 15.40 7.11
N PRO A 105 -4.85 16.62 7.66
CA PRO A 105 -5.32 16.75 9.03
C PRO A 105 -6.72 16.18 9.24
N LEU A 106 -7.63 16.27 8.25
CA LEU A 106 -8.98 15.73 8.38
C LEU A 106 -8.97 14.21 8.56
N VAL A 107 -8.21 13.50 7.72
CA VAL A 107 -8.09 12.03 7.82
C VAL A 107 -7.36 11.62 9.11
N ARG A 108 -6.31 12.33 9.52
CA ARG A 108 -5.61 12.04 10.77
C ARG A 108 -6.52 12.18 12.00
N PHE A 109 -7.32 13.23 12.07
CA PHE A 109 -8.28 13.42 13.17
C PHE A 109 -9.47 12.45 13.07
N ALA A 110 -10.04 12.26 11.89
CA ALA A 110 -11.14 11.31 11.72
C ALA A 110 -10.68 9.86 11.97
N GLY A 111 -9.51 9.49 11.45
CA GLY A 111 -8.93 8.16 11.61
C GLY A 111 -8.58 7.81 13.05
N SER A 112 -8.16 8.80 13.86
CA SER A 112 -7.94 8.56 15.31
C SER A 112 -9.22 8.20 16.08
N LEU A 113 -10.40 8.51 15.51
CA LEU A 113 -11.71 8.19 16.10
C LEU A 113 -12.35 6.93 15.46
N LEU A 114 -11.89 6.54 14.27
CA LEU A 114 -12.47 5.49 13.42
C LEU A 114 -11.42 4.41 13.14
N THR A 115 -10.83 3.86 14.21
CA THR A 115 -9.89 2.74 14.09
C THR A 115 -10.65 1.43 13.95
N GLY A 116 -10.32 0.65 12.94
CA GLY A 116 -10.89 -0.67 12.69
C GLY A 116 -11.23 -0.92 11.23
N ALA A 117 -11.27 -2.19 10.85
CA ALA A 117 -11.52 -2.63 9.47
C ALA A 117 -13.02 -2.81 9.15
N ASP A 118 -13.94 -2.25 9.97
CA ASP A 118 -15.36 -2.31 9.65
C ASP A 118 -15.70 -1.48 8.41
N ALA A 119 -16.66 -1.97 7.63
CA ALA A 119 -17.03 -1.34 6.36
C ALA A 119 -17.46 0.14 6.49
N GLY A 120 -18.04 0.53 7.63
CA GLY A 120 -18.47 1.91 7.89
C GLY A 120 -17.28 2.85 8.02
N SER A 121 -16.27 2.48 8.81
CA SER A 121 -15.03 3.24 8.99
C SER A 121 -14.25 3.37 7.67
N VAL A 122 -14.12 2.27 6.92
CA VAL A 122 -13.47 2.25 5.59
C VAL A 122 -14.16 3.23 4.64
N LEU A 123 -15.49 3.12 4.47
CA LEU A 123 -16.25 3.98 3.55
C LEU A 123 -16.18 5.45 3.96
N LEU A 124 -16.29 5.76 5.26
CA LEU A 124 -16.28 7.14 5.73
C LEU A 124 -14.91 7.79 5.55
N LEU A 125 -13.82 7.10 5.91
CA LEU A 125 -12.46 7.64 5.72
C LEU A 125 -12.12 7.80 4.25
N ALA A 126 -12.46 6.85 3.39
CA ALA A 126 -12.28 6.96 1.95
C ALA A 126 -13.06 8.14 1.36
N ALA A 127 -14.31 8.34 1.80
CA ALA A 127 -15.12 9.49 1.36
C ALA A 127 -14.51 10.82 1.80
N VAL A 128 -14.06 10.94 3.05
CA VAL A 128 -13.41 12.15 3.60
C VAL A 128 -12.11 12.45 2.83
N ALA A 129 -11.33 11.42 2.51
CA ALA A 129 -10.06 11.57 1.81
C ALA A 129 -10.23 12.09 0.38
N VAL A 130 -11.28 11.68 -0.35
CA VAL A 130 -11.28 11.80 -1.82
C VAL A 130 -12.44 12.62 -2.36
N VAL A 131 -13.67 12.48 -1.85
CA VAL A 131 -14.87 12.93 -2.56
C VAL A 131 -14.89 14.42 -2.86
N VAL A 132 -14.72 15.27 -1.87
CA VAL A 132 -14.91 16.73 -2.05
C VAL A 132 -13.77 17.34 -2.89
N PRO A 133 -12.48 17.11 -2.59
CA PRO A 133 -11.41 17.68 -3.40
C PRO A 133 -11.40 17.17 -4.84
N ALA A 134 -11.64 15.87 -5.06
CA ALA A 134 -11.71 15.29 -6.40
C ALA A 134 -12.88 15.86 -7.22
N ALA A 135 -14.07 16.03 -6.63
CA ALA A 135 -15.21 16.63 -7.31
C ALA A 135 -14.94 18.08 -7.74
N LEU A 136 -14.31 18.90 -6.87
CA LEU A 136 -13.97 20.27 -7.23
C LEU A 136 -12.93 20.36 -8.35
N LEU A 137 -11.89 19.54 -8.30
CA LEU A 137 -10.87 19.50 -9.35
C LEU A 137 -11.43 18.99 -10.67
N SER A 138 -12.32 17.98 -10.63
CA SER A 138 -12.97 17.43 -11.82
C SER A 138 -14.02 18.37 -12.44
N ALA A 139 -14.48 19.39 -11.72
CA ALA A 139 -15.33 20.44 -12.28
C ALA A 139 -14.58 21.40 -13.19
N VAL A 140 -13.25 21.46 -13.12
CA VAL A 140 -12.42 22.43 -13.88
C VAL A 140 -12.35 22.12 -15.39
N PRO A 141 -12.07 20.86 -15.85
CA PRO A 141 -11.96 20.55 -17.27
C PRO A 141 -13.17 20.97 -18.13
N PRO A 142 -14.44 20.68 -17.77
CA PRO A 142 -15.58 21.10 -18.57
C PRO A 142 -15.72 22.64 -18.64
N MET A 143 -15.32 23.36 -17.59
CA MET A 143 -15.29 24.84 -17.62
C MET A 143 -14.21 25.37 -18.58
N VAL A 144 -13.04 24.72 -18.62
CA VAL A 144 -11.98 25.05 -19.57
C VAL A 144 -12.43 24.79 -21.01
N VAL A 145 -13.10 23.65 -21.25
CA VAL A 145 -13.70 23.34 -22.56
C VAL A 145 -14.65 24.46 -22.98
N LYS A 146 -15.54 24.90 -22.11
CA LYS A 146 -16.51 25.98 -22.40
C LYS A 146 -15.83 27.29 -22.79
N LEU A 147 -14.69 27.64 -22.15
CA LEU A 147 -13.92 28.84 -22.49
C LEU A 147 -13.19 28.76 -23.85
N GLN A 148 -12.88 27.55 -24.29
CA GLN A 148 -12.16 27.32 -25.54
C GLN A 148 -13.08 27.13 -26.74
N LEU A 149 -14.39 26.97 -26.53
CA LEU A 149 -15.38 26.84 -27.61
C LEU A 149 -15.68 28.20 -28.20
N ALA A 150 -15.20 28.44 -29.43
CA ALA A 150 -15.51 29.64 -30.22
C ALA A 150 -16.73 29.45 -31.13
N SER A 151 -17.01 28.20 -31.55
CA SER A 151 -18.17 27.85 -32.38
C SER A 151 -18.60 26.40 -32.15
N LEU A 152 -19.85 26.11 -32.46
CA LEU A 152 -20.38 24.73 -32.39
C LEU A 152 -19.69 23.77 -33.38
N ALA A 153 -19.16 24.30 -34.49
CA ALA A 153 -18.45 23.51 -35.50
C ALA A 153 -17.11 22.94 -34.97
N GLU A 154 -16.50 23.58 -33.96
CA GLU A 154 -15.22 23.19 -33.37
C GLU A 154 -15.36 22.32 -32.10
N THR A 155 -16.59 22.01 -31.69
CA THR A 155 -16.88 21.31 -30.43
C THR A 155 -16.13 19.97 -30.33
N GLY A 156 -16.18 19.16 -31.38
CA GLY A 156 -15.54 17.83 -31.38
C GLY A 156 -14.02 17.92 -31.21
N SER A 157 -13.35 18.83 -31.90
CA SER A 157 -11.89 18.98 -31.83
C SER A 157 -11.42 19.55 -30.49
N VAL A 158 -12.12 20.52 -29.91
CA VAL A 158 -11.79 21.15 -28.62
C VAL A 158 -12.03 20.15 -27.47
N VAL A 159 -13.20 19.50 -27.45
CA VAL A 159 -13.54 18.49 -26.45
C VAL A 159 -12.57 17.32 -26.52
N GLY A 160 -12.34 16.77 -27.74
CA GLY A 160 -11.42 15.64 -27.93
C GLY A 160 -10.00 15.96 -27.47
N ARG A 161 -9.47 17.13 -27.86
CA ARG A 161 -8.13 17.58 -27.45
C ARG A 161 -8.01 17.73 -25.93
N LEU A 162 -8.91 18.46 -25.28
CA LEU A 162 -8.82 18.73 -23.85
C LEU A 162 -9.11 17.47 -23.02
N SER A 163 -10.05 16.62 -23.42
CA SER A 163 -10.28 15.32 -22.78
C SER A 163 -9.05 14.42 -22.88
N GLY A 164 -8.43 14.34 -24.06
CA GLY A 164 -7.18 13.60 -24.25
C GLY A 164 -6.05 14.13 -23.36
N ILE A 165 -5.89 15.45 -23.24
CA ILE A 165 -4.89 16.08 -22.35
C ILE A 165 -5.20 15.76 -20.88
N GLY A 166 -6.46 15.80 -20.45
CA GLY A 166 -6.86 15.42 -19.10
C GLY A 166 -6.53 13.97 -18.79
N THR A 167 -6.86 13.06 -19.72
CA THR A 167 -6.51 11.63 -19.60
C THR A 167 -5.00 11.42 -19.49
N LEU A 168 -4.22 12.08 -20.36
CA LEU A 168 -2.75 12.04 -20.29
C LEU A 168 -2.22 12.58 -18.96
N GLY A 169 -2.85 13.65 -18.41
CA GLY A 169 -2.54 14.19 -17.09
C GLY A 169 -2.76 13.16 -15.99
N GLY A 170 -3.89 12.44 -16.03
CA GLY A 170 -4.18 11.35 -15.12
C GLY A 170 -3.16 10.22 -15.23
N ILE A 171 -2.90 9.71 -16.44
CA ILE A 171 -1.93 8.64 -16.69
C ILE A 171 -0.53 9.04 -16.19
N ALA A 172 -0.06 10.23 -16.59
CA ALA A 172 1.26 10.71 -16.16
C ALA A 172 1.35 10.85 -14.64
N ALA A 173 0.31 11.37 -13.99
CA ALA A 173 0.24 11.49 -12.53
C ALA A 173 0.25 10.12 -11.83
N THR A 174 -0.47 9.13 -12.36
CA THR A 174 -0.48 7.77 -11.85
C THR A 174 0.92 7.15 -11.87
N PHE A 175 1.57 7.16 -13.03
CA PHE A 175 2.95 6.63 -13.14
C PHE A 175 3.94 7.43 -12.28
N LEU A 176 3.87 8.76 -12.34
CA LEU A 176 4.75 9.61 -11.53
C LEU A 176 4.57 9.33 -10.03
N THR A 177 3.33 9.19 -9.55
CA THR A 177 3.05 8.93 -8.15
C THR A 177 3.48 7.54 -7.76
N GLY A 178 3.10 6.50 -8.51
CA GLY A 178 3.37 5.11 -8.15
C GLY A 178 4.85 4.73 -8.23
N PHE A 179 5.59 5.23 -9.22
CA PHE A 179 6.99 4.83 -9.43
C PHE A 179 8.03 5.82 -8.88
N LEU A 180 7.68 7.10 -8.74
CA LEU A 180 8.65 8.11 -8.32
C LEU A 180 8.27 8.80 -7.01
N LEU A 181 7.07 9.38 -6.91
CA LEU A 181 6.75 10.19 -5.73
C LEU A 181 6.71 9.34 -4.45
N VAL A 182 6.06 8.18 -4.50
CA VAL A 182 5.95 7.27 -3.34
C VAL A 182 7.31 6.69 -2.93
N ALA A 183 8.22 6.49 -3.88
CA ALA A 183 9.56 5.97 -3.59
C ALA A 183 10.48 6.99 -2.88
N PHE A 184 10.28 8.30 -3.13
CA PHE A 184 11.20 9.33 -2.65
C PHE A 184 10.58 10.31 -1.65
N PHE A 185 9.24 10.36 -1.53
CA PHE A 185 8.55 11.33 -0.69
C PHE A 185 7.51 10.66 0.20
N PRO A 186 7.37 11.12 1.46
CA PRO A 186 6.29 10.66 2.33
C PRO A 186 4.93 11.05 1.75
N THR A 187 3.91 10.25 2.01
CA THR A 187 2.53 10.47 1.55
C THR A 187 2.01 11.85 1.93
N SER A 188 2.31 12.31 3.14
CA SER A 188 2.00 13.66 3.62
C SER A 188 2.64 14.75 2.74
N GLY A 189 3.90 14.58 2.35
CA GLY A 189 4.62 15.49 1.45
C GLY A 189 4.01 15.55 0.04
N ILE A 190 3.60 14.39 -0.49
CA ILE A 190 2.94 14.27 -1.80
C ILE A 190 1.61 15.05 -1.81
N LEU A 191 0.77 14.87 -0.79
CA LEU A 191 -0.53 15.56 -0.69
C LEU A 191 -0.36 17.06 -0.53
N VAL A 192 0.50 17.51 0.38
CA VAL A 192 0.78 18.94 0.59
C VAL A 192 1.37 19.55 -0.68
N GLY A 193 2.35 18.91 -1.32
CA GLY A 193 2.97 19.38 -2.55
C GLY A 193 1.95 19.51 -3.69
N THR A 194 1.13 18.47 -3.93
CA THR A 194 0.08 18.47 -4.96
C THR A 194 -0.94 19.58 -4.71
N GLY A 195 -1.41 19.74 -3.48
CA GLY A 195 -2.36 20.78 -3.12
C GLY A 195 -1.78 22.18 -3.30
N LEU A 196 -0.54 22.42 -2.86
CA LEU A 196 0.13 23.72 -3.03
C LEU A 196 0.40 24.06 -4.50
N VAL A 197 0.86 23.11 -5.31
CA VAL A 197 1.02 23.31 -6.77
C VAL A 197 -0.32 23.69 -7.41
N THR A 198 -1.40 23.00 -7.04
CA THR A 198 -2.75 23.30 -7.55
C THR A 198 -3.23 24.69 -7.12
N VAL A 199 -2.99 25.09 -5.88
CA VAL A 199 -3.28 26.46 -5.38
C VAL A 199 -2.48 27.51 -6.18
N LEU A 200 -1.18 27.30 -6.38
CA LEU A 200 -0.33 28.22 -7.14
C LEU A 200 -0.80 28.38 -8.59
N VAL A 201 -1.16 27.27 -9.23
CA VAL A 201 -1.74 27.29 -10.59
C VAL A 201 -3.06 28.06 -10.59
N GLY A 202 -3.93 27.82 -9.62
CA GLY A 202 -5.19 28.54 -9.45
C GLY A 202 -5.00 30.06 -9.30
N VAL A 203 -4.04 30.48 -8.46
CA VAL A 203 -3.69 31.89 -8.28
C VAL A 203 -3.13 32.49 -9.58
N ALA A 204 -2.21 31.79 -10.26
CA ALA A 204 -1.62 32.23 -11.52
C ALA A 204 -2.68 32.43 -12.62
N VAL A 205 -3.59 31.46 -12.77
CA VAL A 205 -4.75 31.55 -13.67
C VAL A 205 -5.66 32.71 -13.29
N GLY A 206 -5.92 32.91 -12.01
CA GLY A 206 -6.70 34.04 -11.50
C GLY A 206 -6.09 35.39 -11.88
N VAL A 207 -4.78 35.55 -11.68
CA VAL A 207 -4.05 36.77 -12.08
C VAL A 207 -4.09 36.98 -13.59
N LEU A 208 -3.88 35.92 -14.37
CA LEU A 208 -3.93 35.98 -15.84
C LEU A 208 -5.33 36.41 -16.34
N LEU A 209 -6.39 35.79 -15.82
CA LEU A 209 -7.77 36.13 -16.18
C LEU A 209 -8.12 37.58 -15.80
N ARG A 210 -7.71 38.05 -14.63
CA ARG A 210 -7.91 39.44 -14.18
C ARG A 210 -7.25 40.44 -15.13
N ARG A 211 -6.01 40.17 -15.55
CA ARG A 211 -5.30 41.05 -16.49
C ARG A 211 -5.99 41.08 -17.87
N ARG A 212 -6.53 39.94 -18.33
CA ARG A 212 -7.20 39.86 -19.63
C ARG A 212 -8.64 40.40 -19.63
N THR A 213 -9.32 40.37 -18.51
CA THR A 213 -10.73 40.80 -18.39
C THR A 213 -10.93 42.14 -17.71
N GLY A 214 -9.87 42.92 -17.50
CA GLY A 214 -9.96 44.22 -16.80
C GLY A 214 -10.41 44.13 -15.34
N GLY A 215 -10.14 42.99 -14.67
CA GLY A 215 -10.44 42.80 -13.25
C GLY A 215 -11.83 42.23 -12.95
N VAL A 216 -12.65 41.90 -13.96
CA VAL A 216 -14.02 41.38 -13.78
C VAL A 216 -14.03 39.90 -13.33
N ALA A 217 -13.03 39.14 -13.76
CA ALA A 217 -12.92 37.71 -13.51
C ALA A 217 -11.65 37.34 -12.74
N GLY A 218 -11.52 36.08 -12.31
CA GLY A 218 -10.32 35.54 -11.68
C GLY A 218 -10.09 35.96 -10.23
N ARG A 219 -11.11 36.46 -9.52
CA ARG A 219 -10.98 36.77 -8.08
C ARG A 219 -10.94 35.46 -7.28
N VAL A 220 -9.86 35.27 -6.54
CA VAL A 220 -9.74 34.20 -5.53
C VAL A 220 -10.14 34.83 -4.18
N PRO A 221 -11.16 34.28 -3.48
CA PRO A 221 -11.50 34.75 -2.14
C PRO A 221 -10.32 34.52 -1.18
N PRO A 222 -9.91 35.50 -0.38
CA PRO A 222 -8.81 35.37 0.59
C PRO A 222 -9.04 34.20 1.57
N ALA A 223 -10.29 33.87 1.89
CA ALA A 223 -10.66 32.76 2.75
C ALA A 223 -10.13 31.41 2.23
N LEU A 224 -10.06 31.18 0.89
CA LEU A 224 -9.52 29.95 0.32
C LEU A 224 -8.00 29.86 0.49
N LEU A 225 -7.29 30.98 0.42
CA LEU A 225 -5.86 31.02 0.69
C LEU A 225 -5.58 30.81 2.17
N LEU A 226 -6.41 31.39 3.04
CA LEU A 226 -6.35 31.12 4.48
C LEU A 226 -6.66 29.67 4.81
N LEU A 227 -7.61 29.04 4.12
CA LEU A 227 -7.90 27.61 4.26
C LEU A 227 -6.68 26.74 3.88
N ALA A 228 -6.01 27.06 2.76
CA ALA A 228 -4.81 26.36 2.35
C ALA A 228 -3.67 26.50 3.36
N LEU A 229 -3.47 27.73 3.88
CA LEU A 229 -2.49 28.01 4.92
C LEU A 229 -2.84 27.29 6.23
N ALA A 230 -4.08 27.38 6.69
CA ALA A 230 -4.55 26.70 7.89
C ALA A 230 -4.44 25.19 7.76
N GLY A 231 -4.83 24.61 6.61
CA GLY A 231 -4.66 23.18 6.32
C GLY A 231 -3.19 22.76 6.38
N SER A 232 -2.28 23.56 5.81
CA SER A 232 -0.84 23.28 5.87
C SER A 232 -0.30 23.34 7.30
N LEU A 233 -0.71 24.32 8.10
CA LEU A 233 -0.30 24.43 9.50
C LEU A 233 -0.88 23.29 10.36
N LEU A 234 -2.17 22.95 10.15
CA LEU A 234 -2.81 21.83 10.84
C LEU A 234 -2.19 20.48 10.46
N ALA A 235 -1.71 20.33 9.23
CA ALA A 235 -1.00 19.13 8.80
C ALA A 235 0.28 18.86 9.62
N TRP A 236 0.93 19.93 10.11
CA TRP A 236 2.12 19.84 10.96
C TRP A 236 1.82 19.45 12.41
N VAL A 237 0.64 19.81 12.93
CA VAL A 237 0.26 19.56 14.34
C VAL A 237 -0.74 18.40 14.49
N ALA A 238 -1.31 17.92 13.39
CA ALA A 238 -2.22 16.79 13.41
C ALA A 238 -1.49 15.51 13.85
N PRO A 239 -2.08 14.71 14.77
CA PRO A 239 -1.44 13.50 15.26
C PRO A 239 -1.15 12.54 14.11
N SER A 240 0.12 12.13 13.97
CA SER A 240 0.49 11.07 13.02
C SER A 240 0.53 9.74 13.73
N GLN A 241 -0.03 8.71 13.12
CA GLN A 241 0.16 7.33 13.56
C GLN A 241 1.56 6.81 13.17
N CYS A 242 2.18 7.41 12.14
CA CYS A 242 3.47 7.00 11.63
C CYS A 242 4.61 7.74 12.33
N GLN A 243 5.63 7.02 12.74
CA GLN A 243 6.95 7.59 13.03
C GLN A 243 7.72 7.80 11.71
N ALA A 244 7.56 6.85 10.76
CA ALA A 244 8.07 6.95 9.40
C ALA A 244 6.96 6.60 8.38
N GLU A 245 6.80 7.43 7.35
CA GLU A 245 6.01 7.10 6.17
C GLU A 245 6.97 6.54 5.13
N THR A 246 7.10 5.21 5.06
CA THR A 246 8.01 4.52 4.15
C THR A 246 7.44 4.43 2.73
N ALA A 247 8.15 3.78 1.80
CA ALA A 247 7.63 3.54 0.46
C ALA A 247 6.43 2.58 0.45
N TYR A 248 6.30 1.71 1.46
CA TYR A 248 5.26 0.68 1.53
C TYR A 248 4.29 0.89 2.67
N HIS A 249 4.72 1.38 3.84
CA HIS A 249 3.96 1.37 5.08
C HIS A 249 3.99 2.69 5.85
N CYS A 250 3.03 2.83 6.73
CA CYS A 250 3.11 3.73 7.89
C CYS A 250 3.74 2.94 9.04
N ALA A 251 5.01 3.18 9.30
CA ALA A 251 5.78 2.40 10.27
C ALA A 251 5.94 3.15 11.59
N ARG A 252 5.87 2.41 12.70
CA ARG A 252 6.17 2.89 14.06
C ARG A 252 6.71 1.78 14.93
N VAL A 253 7.56 2.14 15.89
CA VAL A 253 8.02 1.25 16.95
C VAL A 253 7.35 1.66 18.26
N VAL A 254 6.73 0.70 18.93
CA VAL A 254 6.03 0.89 20.22
C VAL A 254 6.77 0.11 21.30
N ALA A 255 7.06 0.79 22.42
CA ALA A 255 7.63 0.10 23.58
C ALA A 255 6.59 -0.81 24.21
N ASP A 256 7.03 -1.99 24.65
CA ASP A 256 6.18 -2.89 25.45
C ASP A 256 6.07 -2.37 26.87
N PRO A 257 4.85 -2.12 27.40
CA PRO A 257 4.68 -1.63 28.76
C PRO A 257 5.03 -2.68 29.83
N GLU A 258 5.03 -3.98 29.47
CA GLU A 258 5.31 -5.08 30.41
C GLU A 258 6.78 -5.51 30.38
N ARG A 259 7.53 -5.10 29.35
CA ARG A 259 8.94 -5.46 29.14
C ARG A 259 9.76 -4.27 28.65
N ASP A 260 10.53 -3.65 29.53
CA ASP A 260 11.26 -2.39 29.27
C ASP A 260 12.13 -2.42 28.00
N THR A 261 12.71 -3.59 27.67
CA THR A 261 13.55 -3.82 26.50
C THR A 261 12.75 -4.27 25.27
N GLY A 262 11.47 -4.60 25.43
CA GLY A 262 10.57 -5.04 24.38
C GLY A 262 10.18 -3.90 23.43
N ARG A 263 10.18 -4.19 22.13
CA ARG A 263 9.77 -3.27 21.06
C ARG A 263 8.88 -4.01 20.07
N VAL A 264 7.78 -3.39 19.71
CA VAL A 264 6.86 -3.88 18.68
C VAL A 264 7.01 -3.01 17.45
N LEU A 265 7.37 -3.59 16.32
CA LEU A 265 7.25 -2.96 15.02
C LEU A 265 5.80 -3.08 14.55
N VAL A 266 5.18 -1.93 14.32
CA VAL A 266 3.82 -1.85 13.79
C VAL A 266 3.89 -1.22 12.39
N LEU A 267 3.38 -1.94 11.40
CA LEU A 267 3.23 -1.48 10.03
C LEU A 267 1.73 -1.33 9.73
N ASP A 268 1.32 -0.11 9.39
CA ASP A 268 -0.08 0.27 9.26
C ASP A 268 -0.90 -0.06 10.52
N THR A 269 -1.77 -1.06 10.47
CA THR A 269 -2.61 -1.48 11.60
C THR A 269 -2.07 -2.70 12.35
N LEU A 270 -1.03 -3.37 11.82
CA LEU A 270 -0.62 -4.70 12.27
C LEU A 270 0.70 -4.69 13.06
N ARG A 271 0.76 -5.54 14.07
CA ARG A 271 2.00 -5.88 14.78
C ARG A 271 2.79 -6.87 13.92
N HIS A 272 3.85 -6.39 13.28
CA HIS A 272 4.65 -7.21 12.35
C HIS A 272 5.79 -7.95 13.03
N SER A 273 6.44 -7.33 14.01
CA SER A 273 7.54 -7.96 14.71
C SER A 273 7.61 -7.52 16.17
N TYR A 274 8.15 -8.39 17.00
CA TYR A 274 8.53 -8.07 18.36
C TYR A 274 10.02 -8.34 18.54
N VAL A 275 10.75 -7.37 19.06
CA VAL A 275 12.19 -7.48 19.34
C VAL A 275 12.44 -7.14 20.81
N ASP A 276 13.11 -8.02 21.55
CA ASP A 276 13.72 -7.68 22.82
C ASP A 276 15.16 -7.21 22.57
N LEU A 277 15.44 -5.95 22.94
CA LEU A 277 16.75 -5.33 22.69
C LEU A 277 17.87 -5.91 23.56
N ALA A 278 17.53 -6.54 24.68
CA ALA A 278 18.49 -7.11 25.63
C ALA A 278 18.60 -8.64 25.54
N ASP A 279 17.54 -9.31 25.08
CA ASP A 279 17.44 -10.76 25.02
C ASP A 279 16.95 -11.23 23.63
N PRO A 280 17.85 -11.48 22.69
CA PRO A 280 17.49 -11.94 21.36
C PRO A 280 16.88 -13.36 21.34
N THR A 281 16.90 -14.08 22.47
CA THR A 281 16.28 -15.41 22.56
C THR A 281 14.80 -15.35 22.95
N TYR A 282 14.31 -14.18 23.37
CA TYR A 282 12.91 -14.00 23.69
C TYR A 282 12.06 -13.85 22.43
N LEU A 283 11.11 -14.75 22.25
CA LEU A 283 10.18 -14.80 21.12
C LEU A 283 8.76 -14.57 21.60
N GLU A 284 8.17 -13.42 21.30
CA GLU A 284 6.82 -13.05 21.72
C GLU A 284 5.75 -13.76 20.89
N PHE A 285 5.91 -13.77 19.56
CA PHE A 285 4.89 -14.28 18.66
C PHE A 285 4.94 -15.80 18.53
N GLU A 286 3.77 -16.43 18.62
CA GLU A 286 3.64 -17.90 18.56
C GLU A 286 4.19 -18.48 17.26
N TYR A 287 3.94 -17.84 16.12
CA TYR A 287 4.45 -18.34 14.85
C TYR A 287 5.98 -18.30 14.77
N VAL A 288 6.62 -17.28 15.37
CA VAL A 288 8.08 -17.21 15.42
C VAL A 288 8.65 -18.33 16.31
N ARG A 289 7.97 -18.61 17.46
CA ARG A 289 8.31 -19.77 18.31
C ARG A 289 8.13 -21.09 17.57
N ALA A 290 7.08 -21.21 16.74
CA ALA A 290 6.86 -22.40 15.93
C ALA A 290 7.96 -22.58 14.87
N ILE A 291 8.42 -21.51 14.20
CA ILE A 291 9.54 -21.56 13.26
C ILE A 291 10.84 -21.92 14.00
N ALA A 292 11.08 -21.36 15.20
CA ALA A 292 12.22 -21.73 16.03
C ALA A 292 12.19 -23.22 16.40
N ALA A 293 11.03 -23.75 16.79
CA ALA A 293 10.84 -25.19 17.09
C ALA A 293 11.14 -26.07 15.88
N VAL A 294 10.74 -25.66 14.67
CA VAL A 294 11.12 -26.36 13.42
C VAL A 294 12.63 -26.39 13.27
N THR A 295 13.29 -25.24 13.42
CA THR A 295 14.74 -25.11 13.28
C THR A 295 15.49 -25.97 14.29
N ASP A 296 14.98 -26.05 15.55
CA ASP A 296 15.58 -26.86 16.60
C ASP A 296 15.40 -28.37 16.38
N ALA A 297 14.34 -28.76 15.67
CA ALA A 297 14.04 -30.15 15.37
C ALA A 297 14.74 -30.67 14.09
N THR A 298 15.00 -29.79 13.11
CA THR A 298 15.53 -30.17 11.80
C THR A 298 17.04 -30.05 11.66
N ALA A 299 17.69 -29.31 12.57
CA ALA A 299 19.14 -29.16 12.60
C ALA A 299 19.71 -29.47 13.98
N PRO A 300 20.95 -30.01 14.07
CA PRO A 300 21.58 -30.31 15.36
C PRO A 300 21.68 -29.05 16.25
N ALA A 301 21.43 -29.21 17.55
CA ALA A 301 21.42 -28.09 18.49
C ALA A 301 22.75 -27.35 18.54
N GLY A 302 22.72 -26.03 18.38
CA GLY A 302 23.90 -25.16 18.45
C GLY A 302 24.82 -25.20 17.23
N GLU A 303 24.55 -26.03 16.23
CA GLU A 303 25.28 -25.99 14.96
C GLU A 303 24.84 -24.77 14.13
N PRO A 304 25.79 -24.06 13.46
CA PRO A 304 25.47 -22.93 12.62
C PRO A 304 24.67 -23.34 11.40
N LEU A 305 23.86 -22.42 10.87
CA LEU A 305 23.03 -22.60 9.68
C LEU A 305 23.35 -21.53 8.63
N SER A 306 23.13 -21.87 7.37
CA SER A 306 22.96 -20.90 6.29
C SER A 306 21.47 -20.66 6.07
N ALA A 307 20.96 -19.47 6.45
CA ALA A 307 19.54 -19.17 6.40
C ALA A 307 19.24 -18.00 5.46
N LEU A 308 18.17 -18.16 4.68
CA LEU A 308 17.59 -17.11 3.85
C LEU A 308 16.22 -16.72 4.42
N HIS A 309 16.00 -15.42 4.64
CA HIS A 309 14.73 -14.89 5.14
C HIS A 309 14.09 -14.00 4.07
N LEU A 310 12.93 -14.40 3.58
CA LEU A 310 12.10 -13.63 2.65
C LEU A 310 11.13 -12.78 3.48
N GLY A 311 11.44 -11.49 3.63
CA GLY A 311 10.84 -10.56 4.58
C GLY A 311 11.72 -10.37 5.81
N GLY A 312 11.90 -9.12 6.23
CA GLY A 312 12.81 -8.75 7.31
C GLY A 312 12.10 -8.45 8.61
N GLY A 313 11.04 -7.66 8.53
CA GLY A 313 10.42 -7.10 9.72
C GLY A 313 11.48 -6.57 10.68
N GLY A 314 11.37 -6.86 11.98
CA GLY A 314 12.37 -6.48 13.00
C GLY A 314 13.59 -7.41 13.06
N ALA A 315 13.79 -8.30 12.10
CA ALA A 315 14.84 -9.32 12.07
C ALA A 315 14.90 -10.19 13.36
N THR A 316 13.75 -10.52 13.93
CA THR A 316 13.65 -11.27 15.19
C THR A 316 14.24 -12.67 15.08
N LEU A 317 13.83 -13.43 14.06
CA LEU A 317 14.31 -14.80 13.86
C LEU A 317 15.80 -14.86 13.49
N PRO A 318 16.35 -14.02 12.59
CA PRO A 318 17.79 -13.98 12.35
C PRO A 318 18.63 -13.72 13.61
N ARG A 319 18.18 -12.82 14.49
CA ARG A 319 18.84 -12.52 15.77
C ARG A 319 18.77 -13.68 16.74
N TYR A 320 17.61 -14.34 16.82
CA TYR A 320 17.44 -15.55 17.62
C TYR A 320 18.41 -16.63 17.17
N LEU A 321 18.47 -16.93 15.85
CA LEU A 321 19.38 -17.94 15.32
C LEU A 321 20.84 -17.61 15.61
N ALA A 322 21.27 -16.36 15.45
CA ALA A 322 22.62 -15.94 15.78
C ALA A 322 22.96 -16.14 17.26
N ALA A 323 21.99 -15.97 18.17
CA ALA A 323 22.17 -16.13 19.60
C ALA A 323 22.23 -17.61 20.04
N VAL A 324 21.34 -18.47 19.50
CA VAL A 324 21.27 -19.88 19.92
C VAL A 324 22.17 -20.80 19.09
N ARG A 325 22.62 -20.34 17.90
CA ARG A 325 23.47 -21.07 16.95
C ARG A 325 24.61 -20.18 16.47
N PRO A 326 25.64 -19.95 17.32
CA PRO A 326 26.77 -19.08 16.96
C PRO A 326 27.45 -19.52 15.67
N GLY A 327 27.69 -18.58 14.76
CA GLY A 327 28.25 -18.85 13.43
C GLY A 327 27.20 -19.01 12.33
N THR A 328 25.90 -18.92 12.65
CA THR A 328 24.82 -18.89 11.64
C THR A 328 24.99 -17.68 10.72
N GLU A 329 24.86 -17.92 9.43
CA GLU A 329 24.82 -16.90 8.39
C GLU A 329 23.38 -16.69 7.91
N SER A 330 22.81 -15.52 8.22
CA SER A 330 21.47 -15.13 7.79
C SER A 330 21.53 -14.04 6.74
N LEU A 331 20.91 -14.27 5.58
CA LEU A 331 20.57 -13.25 4.59
C LEU A 331 19.09 -12.91 4.70
N VAL A 332 18.79 -11.64 4.94
CA VAL A 332 17.43 -11.12 4.97
C VAL A 332 17.19 -10.31 3.71
N ILE A 333 16.12 -10.60 2.97
CA ILE A 333 15.69 -9.82 1.81
C ILE A 333 14.43 -9.04 2.23
N GLU A 334 14.56 -7.72 2.34
CA GLU A 334 13.49 -6.81 2.76
C GLU A 334 13.21 -5.78 1.67
N VAL A 335 11.96 -5.64 1.27
CA VAL A 335 11.57 -4.74 0.16
C VAL A 335 11.54 -3.27 0.58
N ASP A 336 11.31 -2.99 1.87
CA ASP A 336 11.11 -1.63 2.37
C ASP A 336 12.38 -1.06 3.03
N PRO A 337 13.13 -0.18 2.32
CA PRO A 337 14.33 0.44 2.90
C PRO A 337 14.04 1.27 4.15
N GLY A 338 12.81 1.80 4.29
CA GLY A 338 12.42 2.58 5.47
C GLY A 338 12.20 1.71 6.71
N VAL A 339 11.76 0.46 6.53
CA VAL A 339 11.70 -0.54 7.62
C VAL A 339 13.11 -0.89 8.06
N VAL A 340 14.01 -1.20 7.13
CA VAL A 340 15.42 -1.51 7.45
C VAL A 340 16.11 -0.36 8.20
N GLU A 341 15.85 0.90 7.80
CA GLU A 341 16.41 2.06 8.51
C GLU A 341 15.87 2.17 9.93
N MET A 342 14.56 1.96 10.11
CA MET A 342 13.92 1.98 11.43
C MET A 342 14.45 0.84 12.32
N ASP A 343 14.71 -0.33 11.77
CA ASP A 343 15.31 -1.46 12.49
C ASP A 343 16.71 -1.12 13.00
N ARG A 344 17.53 -0.46 12.17
CA ARG A 344 18.86 0.01 12.57
C ARG A 344 18.79 1.07 13.67
N GLU A 345 17.88 2.03 13.53
CA GLU A 345 17.79 3.16 14.46
C GLU A 345 17.10 2.81 15.79
N GLN A 346 16.05 1.97 15.77
CA GLN A 346 15.16 1.80 16.92
C GLN A 346 15.06 0.36 17.43
N LEU A 347 15.34 -0.63 16.59
CA LEU A 347 15.30 -2.03 16.97
C LEU A 347 16.68 -2.65 17.15
N GLY A 348 17.76 -1.84 17.05
CA GLY A 348 19.13 -2.31 17.30
C GLY A 348 19.63 -3.32 16.26
N LEU A 349 19.14 -3.26 15.02
CA LEU A 349 19.68 -4.08 13.94
C LEU A 349 21.13 -3.68 13.66
N ALA A 350 22.05 -4.58 13.92
CA ALA A 350 23.45 -4.45 13.56
C ALA A 350 23.80 -5.54 12.55
N GLU A 351 24.16 -5.13 11.36
CA GLU A 351 24.70 -6.06 10.37
C GLU A 351 26.08 -6.53 10.81
N THR A 352 26.32 -7.81 10.73
CA THR A 352 27.56 -8.48 11.12
C THR A 352 27.96 -9.45 10.01
N ASP A 353 29.09 -10.13 10.14
CA ASP A 353 29.50 -11.16 9.18
C ASP A 353 28.45 -12.30 9.08
N GLY A 354 27.69 -12.54 10.17
CA GLY A 354 26.62 -13.56 10.23
C GLY A 354 25.20 -13.04 9.95
N LEU A 355 24.96 -11.72 9.81
CA LEU A 355 23.65 -11.16 9.52
C LEU A 355 23.76 -10.03 8.52
N ARG A 356 23.23 -10.24 7.33
CA ARG A 356 23.18 -9.26 6.25
C ARG A 356 21.76 -8.99 5.84
N VAL A 357 21.44 -7.73 5.49
CA VAL A 357 20.14 -7.31 4.97
C VAL A 357 20.34 -6.75 3.57
N GLU A 358 19.60 -7.31 2.62
CA GLU A 358 19.54 -6.83 1.25
C GLU A 358 18.16 -6.16 1.01
N VAL A 359 18.20 -4.91 0.55
CA VAL A 359 16.96 -4.20 0.17
C VAL A 359 16.62 -4.56 -1.26
N ALA A 360 15.71 -5.53 -1.42
CA ALA A 360 15.29 -6.06 -2.72
C ALA A 360 13.90 -6.68 -2.65
N ASP A 361 13.29 -6.90 -3.83
CA ASP A 361 12.11 -7.76 -3.95
C ASP A 361 12.50 -9.22 -3.66
N ALA A 362 11.74 -9.89 -2.76
CA ALA A 362 12.07 -11.23 -2.30
C ALA A 362 12.02 -12.28 -3.42
N ARG A 363 11.11 -12.17 -4.41
CA ARG A 363 11.06 -13.07 -5.57
C ARG A 363 12.31 -12.92 -6.45
N VAL A 364 12.75 -11.65 -6.65
CA VAL A 364 13.95 -11.36 -7.44
C VAL A 364 15.20 -11.84 -6.72
N GLY A 365 15.34 -11.55 -5.42
CA GLY A 365 16.47 -12.00 -4.61
C GLY A 365 16.55 -13.52 -4.54
N LEU A 366 15.43 -14.20 -4.26
CA LEU A 366 15.34 -15.67 -4.27
C LEU A 366 15.79 -16.27 -5.63
N GLY A 367 15.43 -15.61 -6.73
CA GLY A 367 15.86 -16.00 -8.07
C GLY A 367 17.39 -15.91 -8.31
N GLN A 368 18.09 -15.09 -7.53
CA GLN A 368 19.54 -14.86 -7.62
C GLN A 368 20.36 -15.75 -6.66
N GLU A 369 19.67 -16.42 -5.71
CA GLU A 369 20.36 -17.29 -4.76
C GLU A 369 21.05 -18.46 -5.44
N PRO A 370 22.29 -18.78 -5.01
CA PRO A 370 23.01 -19.96 -5.47
C PRO A 370 22.23 -21.24 -5.13
N ALA A 371 22.38 -22.27 -5.94
CA ALA A 371 21.76 -23.56 -5.70
C ALA A 371 22.46 -24.35 -4.60
N GLY A 372 21.68 -24.95 -3.69
CA GLY A 372 22.18 -25.88 -2.68
C GLY A 372 23.04 -25.25 -1.57
N GLU A 373 22.85 -23.97 -1.26
CA GLU A 373 23.65 -23.26 -0.25
C GLU A 373 22.89 -22.92 1.03
N ARG A 374 21.56 -23.15 1.09
CA ARG A 374 20.74 -22.78 2.24
C ARG A 374 20.25 -24.01 2.98
N ASP A 375 20.51 -24.04 4.31
CA ASP A 375 19.93 -25.06 5.18
C ASP A 375 18.49 -24.75 5.54
N LEU A 376 18.14 -23.44 5.53
CA LEU A 376 16.82 -22.94 5.90
C LEU A 376 16.40 -21.80 4.97
N VAL A 377 15.21 -21.89 4.40
CA VAL A 377 14.52 -20.76 3.75
C VAL A 377 13.25 -20.45 4.51
N VAL A 378 13.12 -19.21 4.98
CA VAL A 378 11.98 -18.72 5.76
C VAL A 378 11.15 -17.76 4.92
N GLY A 379 9.88 -18.08 4.70
CA GLY A 379 8.88 -17.21 4.06
C GLY A 379 8.09 -16.44 5.12
N ASP A 380 8.37 -15.15 5.30
CA ASP A 380 7.63 -14.29 6.24
C ASP A 380 7.48 -12.87 5.66
N ALA A 381 7.12 -12.80 4.37
CA ALA A 381 6.90 -11.57 3.64
C ALA A 381 5.40 -11.29 3.47
N PHE A 382 4.96 -10.10 3.86
CA PHE A 382 3.55 -9.72 3.82
C PHE A 382 3.34 -8.35 3.17
N GLY A 383 2.30 -8.25 2.33
CA GLY A 383 1.75 -6.99 1.84
C GLY A 383 0.47 -6.64 2.61
N GLY A 384 0.61 -6.24 3.88
CA GLY A 384 -0.52 -6.14 4.81
C GLY A 384 -0.79 -7.49 5.48
N LEU A 385 -1.94 -8.12 5.20
CA LEU A 385 -2.29 -9.47 5.72
C LEU A 385 -2.01 -10.60 4.74
N SER A 386 -1.87 -10.29 3.45
CA SER A 386 -1.63 -11.30 2.42
C SER A 386 -0.14 -11.48 2.14
N VAL A 387 0.25 -12.71 1.88
CA VAL A 387 1.55 -13.01 1.27
C VAL A 387 1.50 -12.50 -0.18
N PRO A 388 2.53 -11.79 -0.68
CA PRO A 388 2.60 -11.40 -2.09
C PRO A 388 2.48 -12.61 -2.99
N TRP A 389 1.52 -12.61 -3.92
CA TRP A 389 1.21 -13.75 -4.78
C TRP A 389 2.44 -14.33 -5.50
N GLN A 390 3.42 -13.48 -5.82
CA GLN A 390 4.67 -13.89 -6.48
C GLN A 390 5.53 -14.85 -5.62
N LEU A 391 5.24 -14.97 -4.33
CA LEU A 391 5.97 -15.84 -3.39
C LEU A 391 5.20 -17.12 -3.05
N THR A 392 3.97 -17.30 -3.57
CA THR A 392 3.07 -18.42 -3.25
C THR A 392 2.91 -19.41 -4.40
N THR A 393 3.63 -19.24 -5.50
CA THR A 393 3.49 -20.03 -6.72
C THR A 393 4.46 -21.22 -6.77
N VAL A 394 4.12 -22.24 -7.55
CA VAL A 394 5.04 -23.37 -7.83
C VAL A 394 6.41 -22.86 -8.23
N GLU A 395 6.45 -21.87 -9.12
CA GLU A 395 7.71 -21.32 -9.64
C GLU A 395 8.51 -20.58 -8.55
N ALA A 396 7.85 -20.00 -7.52
CA ALA A 396 8.53 -19.44 -6.36
C ALA A 396 9.12 -20.52 -5.47
N LEU A 397 8.33 -21.57 -5.21
CA LEU A 397 8.74 -22.68 -4.37
C LEU A 397 9.85 -23.53 -5.03
N GLU A 398 9.86 -23.65 -6.36
CA GLU A 398 10.97 -24.26 -7.10
C GLU A 398 12.28 -23.47 -6.97
N LEU A 399 12.19 -22.14 -6.88
CA LEU A 399 13.37 -21.31 -6.58
C LEU A 399 13.84 -21.51 -5.14
N ALA A 400 12.92 -21.64 -4.18
CA ALA A 400 13.26 -21.94 -2.80
C ALA A 400 13.90 -23.32 -2.66
N ASP A 401 13.33 -24.34 -3.30
CA ASP A 401 13.87 -25.70 -3.36
C ASP A 401 15.28 -25.72 -3.98
N ARG A 402 15.48 -24.99 -5.07
CA ARG A 402 16.80 -24.87 -5.70
C ARG A 402 17.85 -24.27 -4.77
N ALA A 403 17.47 -23.27 -3.95
CA ALA A 403 18.40 -22.62 -3.02
C ALA A 403 18.74 -23.51 -1.82
N LEU A 404 17.84 -24.43 -1.43
CA LEU A 404 18.04 -25.35 -0.32
C LEU A 404 19.11 -26.39 -0.62
N THR A 405 19.82 -26.80 0.43
CA THR A 405 20.65 -28.02 0.43
C THR A 405 19.75 -29.26 0.33
N ASP A 406 20.34 -30.42 0.05
CA ASP A 406 19.59 -31.69 -0.05
C ASP A 406 18.75 -31.99 1.20
N ASP A 407 19.24 -31.63 2.39
CA ASP A 407 18.57 -31.81 3.68
C ASP A 407 17.91 -30.51 4.18
N GLY A 408 17.88 -29.46 3.34
CA GLY A 408 17.36 -28.15 3.67
C GLY A 408 15.84 -28.13 3.87
N VAL A 409 15.38 -27.11 4.59
CA VAL A 409 13.98 -26.97 4.97
C VAL A 409 13.43 -25.61 4.54
N TYR A 410 12.29 -25.63 3.88
CA TYR A 410 11.44 -24.46 3.67
C TYR A 410 10.42 -24.36 4.81
N VAL A 411 10.31 -23.18 5.42
CA VAL A 411 9.29 -22.89 6.44
C VAL A 411 8.65 -21.54 6.15
N ALA A 412 7.32 -21.44 6.24
CA ALA A 412 6.66 -20.16 6.02
C ALA A 412 5.53 -19.89 7.01
N ASN A 413 5.38 -18.61 7.36
CA ASN A 413 4.25 -18.07 8.10
C ASN A 413 3.14 -17.68 7.13
N LEU A 414 1.93 -18.15 7.37
CA LEU A 414 0.72 -17.78 6.63
C LEU A 414 -0.33 -17.26 7.62
N ILE A 415 -1.17 -16.34 7.15
CA ILE A 415 -2.31 -15.83 7.92
C ILE A 415 -3.56 -16.09 7.11
N ASP A 416 -4.55 -16.77 7.70
CA ASP A 416 -5.86 -16.98 7.09
C ASP A 416 -6.92 -17.25 8.16
N HIS A 417 -8.19 -17.07 7.81
CA HIS A 417 -9.34 -17.41 8.65
C HIS A 417 -10.31 -18.30 7.87
N PRO A 418 -11.23 -19.02 8.56
CA PRO A 418 -12.17 -19.89 7.89
C PRO A 418 -12.89 -19.21 6.72
N PRO A 419 -12.94 -19.88 5.54
CA PRO A 419 -12.74 -21.32 5.31
C PRO A 419 -11.30 -21.78 5.10
N LEU A 420 -10.26 -20.92 5.25
CA LEU A 420 -8.84 -21.24 5.13
C LEU A 420 -8.42 -21.62 3.69
N ASP A 421 -9.07 -21.03 2.70
CA ASP A 421 -8.88 -21.42 1.29
C ASP A 421 -7.47 -21.06 0.78
N PHE A 422 -6.88 -19.96 1.28
CA PHE A 422 -5.52 -19.58 0.95
C PHE A 422 -4.49 -20.58 1.52
N VAL A 423 -4.59 -20.94 2.79
CA VAL A 423 -3.68 -21.91 3.42
C VAL A 423 -3.78 -23.27 2.73
N ARG A 424 -4.99 -23.70 2.34
CA ARG A 424 -5.20 -24.95 1.60
C ARG A 424 -4.55 -24.92 0.22
N ALA A 425 -4.69 -23.82 -0.52
CA ALA A 425 -4.07 -23.64 -1.83
C ALA A 425 -2.54 -23.60 -1.73
N GLU A 426 -1.99 -22.91 -0.72
CA GLU A 426 -0.55 -22.87 -0.50
C GLU A 426 0.02 -24.26 -0.15
N LEU A 427 -0.67 -25.04 0.69
CA LEU A 427 -0.29 -26.42 0.98
C LEU A 427 -0.37 -27.32 -0.25
N ALA A 428 -1.38 -27.14 -1.13
CA ALA A 428 -1.46 -27.85 -2.40
C ALA A 428 -0.27 -27.49 -3.30
N THR A 429 0.13 -26.22 -3.31
CA THR A 429 1.26 -25.72 -4.09
C THR A 429 2.60 -26.25 -3.55
N LEU A 430 2.79 -26.25 -2.23
CA LEU A 430 3.97 -26.86 -1.59
C LEU A 430 4.11 -28.35 -1.94
N ARG A 431 3.01 -29.09 -1.95
CA ARG A 431 3.00 -30.52 -2.29
C ARG A 431 3.28 -30.80 -3.77
N ALA A 432 3.13 -29.81 -4.64
CA ALA A 432 3.53 -29.94 -6.04
C ALA A 432 5.06 -29.91 -6.22
N VAL A 433 5.79 -29.31 -5.25
CA VAL A 433 7.25 -29.14 -5.31
C VAL A 433 7.97 -30.07 -4.32
N PHE A 434 7.45 -30.20 -3.10
CA PHE A 434 8.08 -30.94 -2.02
C PHE A 434 7.32 -32.23 -1.69
N PRO A 435 8.00 -33.40 -1.61
CA PRO A 435 7.37 -34.66 -1.25
C PRO A 435 6.96 -34.75 0.23
N HIS A 436 7.60 -33.94 1.10
CA HIS A 436 7.34 -33.93 2.52
C HIS A 436 6.87 -32.56 2.97
N VAL A 437 5.58 -32.45 3.31
CA VAL A 437 4.92 -31.22 3.73
C VAL A 437 4.16 -31.46 5.03
N ALA A 438 4.21 -30.49 5.95
CA ALA A 438 3.42 -30.49 7.18
C ALA A 438 2.86 -29.09 7.47
N LEU A 439 1.76 -29.06 8.21
CA LEU A 439 1.11 -27.84 8.73
C LEU A 439 1.20 -27.84 10.26
N LEU A 440 1.66 -26.74 10.82
CA LEU A 440 1.71 -26.47 12.26
C LEU A 440 0.66 -25.42 12.59
N ALA A 441 -0.31 -25.76 13.44
CA ALA A 441 -1.39 -24.85 13.80
C ALA A 441 -2.08 -25.30 15.11
N PRO A 442 -2.83 -24.41 15.80
CA PRO A 442 -3.75 -24.80 16.86
C PRO A 442 -4.82 -25.79 16.38
N ASP A 443 -5.32 -26.65 17.28
CA ASP A 443 -6.35 -27.64 16.92
C ASP A 443 -7.63 -27.01 16.34
N ALA A 444 -8.05 -25.83 16.84
CA ALA A 444 -9.22 -25.12 16.33
C ALA A 444 -9.06 -24.68 14.87
N VAL A 445 -7.84 -24.27 14.47
CA VAL A 445 -7.53 -23.93 13.08
C VAL A 445 -7.56 -25.17 12.20
N LEU A 446 -6.96 -26.28 12.66
CA LEU A 446 -6.99 -27.54 11.92
C LEU A 446 -8.41 -28.12 11.78
N ALA A 447 -9.30 -27.79 12.71
CA ALA A 447 -10.73 -28.13 12.61
C ALA A 447 -11.53 -27.17 11.71
N GLY A 448 -10.93 -26.06 11.25
CA GLY A 448 -11.62 -25.03 10.47
C GLY A 448 -12.58 -24.16 11.31
N GLU A 449 -12.41 -24.14 12.64
CA GLU A 449 -13.25 -23.39 13.57
C GLU A 449 -12.71 -22.01 13.89
N ASP A 450 -11.38 -21.81 13.70
CA ASP A 450 -10.68 -20.56 13.98
C ASP A 450 -9.63 -20.30 12.90
N GLY A 451 -8.97 -19.13 12.96
CA GLY A 451 -7.93 -18.71 12.03
C GLY A 451 -6.84 -17.92 12.74
N GLY A 452 -5.90 -17.42 11.96
CA GLY A 452 -4.74 -16.66 12.43
C GLY A 452 -3.46 -17.13 11.75
N ASN A 453 -2.34 -17.01 12.45
CA ASN A 453 -1.06 -17.50 11.95
C ASN A 453 -1.01 -19.02 11.99
N VAL A 454 -0.50 -19.60 10.92
CA VAL A 454 -0.11 -21.01 10.80
C VAL A 454 1.29 -21.08 10.22
N VAL A 455 2.01 -22.17 10.49
CA VAL A 455 3.34 -22.37 9.92
C VAL A 455 3.33 -23.62 9.05
N VAL A 456 3.75 -23.47 7.80
CA VAL A 456 3.94 -24.60 6.87
C VAL A 456 5.41 -24.97 6.84
N LEU A 457 5.68 -26.26 6.63
CA LEU A 457 6.99 -26.86 6.65
C LEU A 457 7.12 -27.81 5.47
N ALA A 458 8.20 -27.70 4.69
CA ALA A 458 8.42 -28.54 3.52
C ALA A 458 9.90 -28.89 3.31
N SER A 459 10.19 -30.08 2.77
CA SER A 459 11.55 -30.53 2.44
C SER A 459 11.53 -31.65 1.39
N GLN A 460 12.65 -31.81 0.71
CA GLN A 460 12.89 -32.97 -0.16
C GLN A 460 13.14 -34.26 0.65
N GLN A 461 13.58 -34.14 1.90
CA GLN A 461 13.82 -35.26 2.81
C GLN A 461 12.69 -35.42 3.84
N SER A 462 12.63 -36.62 4.45
CA SER A 462 11.62 -36.90 5.48
C SER A 462 11.80 -36.01 6.70
N LEU A 463 10.72 -35.34 7.08
CA LEU A 463 10.69 -34.40 8.20
C LEU A 463 10.63 -35.15 9.54
N PRO A 464 11.37 -34.71 10.57
CA PRO A 464 11.35 -35.32 11.91
C PRO A 464 10.13 -34.80 12.73
N LEU A 465 8.92 -35.11 12.28
CA LEU A 465 7.68 -34.52 12.79
C LEU A 465 7.44 -34.76 14.30
N ASP A 466 7.89 -35.90 14.84
CA ASP A 466 7.81 -36.18 16.29
C ASP A 466 8.72 -35.22 17.08
N ALA A 467 9.92 -34.93 16.55
CA ALA A 467 10.83 -33.98 17.15
C ALA A 467 10.29 -32.54 17.05
N VAL A 468 9.68 -32.18 15.90
CA VAL A 468 8.98 -30.89 15.74
C VAL A 468 7.88 -30.75 16.79
N GLY A 469 7.03 -31.76 16.96
CA GLY A 469 5.98 -31.76 17.97
C GLY A 469 6.51 -31.67 19.42
N ALA A 470 7.68 -32.24 19.71
CA ALA A 470 8.34 -32.08 21.01
C ALA A 470 8.87 -30.64 21.18
N ALA A 471 9.55 -30.10 20.17
CA ALA A 471 10.09 -28.76 20.19
C ALA A 471 9.00 -27.66 20.31
N LEU A 472 7.82 -27.86 19.70
CA LEU A 472 6.66 -26.96 19.89
C LEU A 472 6.26 -26.88 21.38
N ARG A 473 6.24 -28.01 22.09
CA ARG A 473 5.93 -28.03 23.53
C ARG A 473 7.02 -27.37 24.38
N ASP A 474 8.29 -27.53 23.98
CA ASP A 474 9.41 -26.86 24.65
C ASP A 474 9.37 -25.33 24.47
N GLN A 475 8.71 -24.86 23.41
CA GLN A 475 8.38 -23.45 23.16
C GLN A 475 7.04 -23.00 23.78
N ASP A 476 6.46 -23.78 24.72
CA ASP A 476 5.16 -23.52 25.33
C ASP A 476 4.00 -23.35 24.34
N LEU A 477 4.05 -24.04 23.20
CA LEU A 477 2.99 -24.04 22.19
C LEU A 477 2.11 -25.29 22.29
N THR A 478 0.79 -25.08 22.19
CA THR A 478 -0.21 -26.17 22.10
C THR A 478 -0.52 -26.56 20.66
N TRP A 479 0.27 -26.06 19.71
CA TRP A 479 0.10 -26.33 18.29
C TRP A 479 0.33 -27.79 17.97
N GLN A 480 -0.40 -28.27 16.96
CA GLN A 480 -0.31 -29.64 16.46
C GLN A 480 0.39 -29.69 15.10
N VAL A 481 0.94 -30.85 14.80
CA VAL A 481 1.54 -31.15 13.50
C VAL A 481 0.53 -31.96 12.69
N ALA A 482 0.07 -31.43 11.56
CA ALA A 482 -0.76 -32.15 10.59
C ALA A 482 0.09 -32.57 9.38
N SER A 483 0.10 -33.87 9.09
CA SER A 483 0.80 -34.49 7.94
C SER A 483 0.03 -35.71 7.46
N GLY A 484 0.44 -36.29 6.32
CA GLY A 484 -0.18 -37.49 5.75
C GLY A 484 -1.69 -37.33 5.59
N GLU A 485 -2.48 -38.34 5.97
CA GLU A 485 -3.94 -38.36 5.79
C GLU A 485 -4.64 -37.15 6.46
N ARG A 486 -4.13 -36.64 7.60
CA ARG A 486 -4.69 -35.45 8.24
C ARG A 486 -4.49 -34.20 7.39
N LEU A 487 -3.30 -34.05 6.79
CA LEU A 487 -3.00 -32.95 5.86
C LEU A 487 -3.79 -33.11 4.56
N ASP A 488 -3.93 -34.34 4.05
CA ASP A 488 -4.72 -34.64 2.85
C ASP A 488 -6.18 -34.21 3.02
N ALA A 489 -6.76 -34.54 4.17
CA ALA A 489 -8.13 -34.16 4.52
C ALA A 489 -8.28 -32.62 4.68
N PHE A 490 -7.25 -31.95 5.19
CA PHE A 490 -7.26 -30.47 5.36
C PHE A 490 -7.15 -29.76 4.00
N VAL A 491 -6.22 -30.20 3.14
CA VAL A 491 -5.99 -29.59 1.82
C VAL A 491 -7.19 -29.81 0.88
N GLY A 492 -7.76 -31.04 0.89
CA GLY A 492 -8.89 -31.39 0.03
C GLY A 492 -8.52 -31.30 -1.45
N ASP A 493 -9.38 -30.63 -2.22
CA ASP A 493 -9.27 -30.38 -3.66
C ASP A 493 -8.81 -28.94 -4.01
N ALA A 494 -8.07 -28.31 -3.11
CA ALA A 494 -7.55 -26.95 -3.30
C ALA A 494 -6.64 -26.88 -4.53
N GLU A 495 -6.76 -25.74 -5.24
CA GLU A 495 -5.99 -25.50 -6.47
C GLU A 495 -4.52 -25.16 -6.18
N VAL A 496 -3.64 -25.59 -7.07
CA VAL A 496 -2.22 -25.23 -7.04
C VAL A 496 -2.03 -23.85 -7.64
N LEU A 497 -1.27 -22.98 -6.96
CA LEU A 497 -0.99 -21.63 -7.40
C LEU A 497 0.22 -21.62 -8.36
N THR A 498 0.09 -20.87 -9.45
CA THR A 498 1.14 -20.71 -10.46
C THR A 498 1.32 -19.25 -10.81
N ASP A 499 2.43 -18.87 -11.46
CA ASP A 499 2.66 -17.48 -11.90
C ASP A 499 1.56 -17.00 -12.87
N ASP A 500 0.89 -17.92 -13.59
CA ASP A 500 -0.24 -17.59 -14.47
C ASP A 500 -1.57 -17.44 -13.70
N HIS A 501 -1.70 -18.06 -12.51
CA HIS A 501 -2.93 -18.03 -11.72
C HIS A 501 -2.65 -18.21 -10.22
N ALA A 502 -2.62 -17.11 -9.49
CA ALA A 502 -2.45 -17.07 -8.04
C ALA A 502 -3.39 -16.02 -7.40
N PRO A 503 -4.70 -16.33 -7.24
CA PRO A 503 -5.69 -15.38 -6.73
C PRO A 503 -5.65 -15.27 -5.19
N VAL A 504 -4.48 -14.98 -4.61
CA VAL A 504 -4.23 -14.98 -3.15
C VAL A 504 -5.23 -14.09 -2.40
N ASP A 505 -5.44 -12.87 -2.86
CA ASP A 505 -6.36 -11.92 -2.21
C ASP A 505 -7.84 -12.37 -2.25
N GLN A 506 -8.21 -13.23 -3.20
CA GLN A 506 -9.56 -13.78 -3.31
C GLN A 506 -9.75 -15.03 -2.45
N LEU A 507 -8.70 -15.80 -2.24
CA LEU A 507 -8.68 -16.98 -1.38
C LEU A 507 -8.55 -16.61 0.09
N LEU A 508 -7.81 -15.54 0.39
CA LEU A 508 -7.55 -15.10 1.75
C LEU A 508 -8.82 -14.56 2.43
N THR A 509 -9.11 -15.07 3.62
CA THR A 509 -10.07 -14.46 4.55
C THR A 509 -9.29 -13.69 5.62
N PRO A 510 -9.17 -12.34 5.50
CA PRO A 510 -8.20 -11.57 6.28
C PRO A 510 -8.58 -11.38 7.76
N TYR A 511 -9.86 -11.56 8.11
CA TYR A 511 -10.37 -11.37 9.47
C TYR A 511 -11.41 -12.41 9.82
N ALA A 512 -11.52 -12.75 11.12
CA ALA A 512 -12.58 -13.61 11.62
C ALA A 512 -13.97 -13.04 11.24
N ALA A 513 -14.91 -13.91 10.86
CA ALA A 513 -16.26 -13.49 10.57
C ALA A 513 -16.91 -12.85 11.82
N PRO A 514 -17.70 -11.75 11.68
CA PRO A 514 -18.39 -11.16 12.82
C PRO A 514 -19.32 -12.20 13.48
N GLY A 515 -18.99 -12.65 14.70
CA GLY A 515 -19.79 -13.58 15.49
C GLY A 515 -19.33 -15.04 15.50
N SER A 516 -18.12 -15.37 15.00
CA SER A 516 -17.47 -16.67 15.23
C SER A 516 -16.86 -16.76 16.61
#